data_e088e1f6828cf87e6910f6831cba7eb0
#
_entry.id   e088e1f6828cf87e6910f6831cba7eb0
#
_cell.length_a   1.000
_cell.length_b   1.000
_cell.length_c   1.000
_cell.angle_alpha   90.00
_cell.angle_beta   90.00
_cell.angle_gamma   90.00
#
_symmetry.space_group_name_H-M   'P 1'
#
loop_
_entity.id
_entity.type
_entity.pdbx_description
1 polymer ?
#
loop_
_entity_poly.entity_id
_entity_poly.type
_entity_poly.pdbx_seq_one_letter_code
_entity_poly.pdbx_strand_id
1 'polypeptide(L)'
;MTSTNDTPSAEQVAIDVADLGVQYSLKFTRKTTVRQSLTRRFRTEGTESHFWALRDVTFKVVHGESLGIIGPNGAGKSTLLQVLAGIITPSAGVVEVDGHVSSLLSLGAGFDGDLSGRENIRLAGAFMGLDHTVVEARLPGMVEFADLGQFIDAPIKTYSSGMRARLGFAIATSVEPDILLLDEVLSTGDAAFREKSKARVLELVREAKAIVLVTHDMAWVSEYCNKAMLLEKGHIVAVGSPDDVVAIHREHSARRKAERDAAGIMPLGPGTGGPPVLPHATSARR
;
A
#
# COMPACT_ATOMS: atom_id res chain seq x y z
N MET A 1 25.25 46.27 15.60
CA MET A 1 24.42 45.34 16.34
C MET A 1 23.20 45.04 15.48
N THR A 2 23.30 44.12 14.57
CA THR A 2 22.20 43.67 13.71
C THR A 2 21.74 42.31 14.24
N SER A 3 20.59 42.37 14.90
CA SER A 3 19.88 41.18 15.40
C SER A 3 19.28 40.43 14.22
N THR A 4 19.86 39.33 13.82
CA THR A 4 19.24 38.37 12.91
C THR A 4 18.13 37.66 13.67
N ASN A 5 16.88 38.04 13.39
CA ASN A 5 15.70 37.24 13.75
C ASN A 5 15.76 35.96 12.96
N ASP A 6 16.29 34.90 13.56
CA ASP A 6 16.11 33.55 13.14
C ASP A 6 14.67 33.13 13.53
N THR A 7 13.70 33.43 12.68
CA THR A 7 12.38 32.80 12.72
C THR A 7 12.61 31.38 12.28
N PRO A 8 12.28 30.35 13.08
CA PRO A 8 12.35 28.96 12.61
C PRO A 8 11.46 28.84 11.37
N SER A 9 12.03 28.39 10.27
CA SER A 9 11.30 28.12 9.04
C SER A 9 10.14 27.19 9.39
N ALA A 10 8.91 27.63 9.12
CA ALA A 10 7.74 26.77 9.30
C ALA A 10 8.02 25.44 8.60
N GLU A 11 7.99 24.35 9.35
CA GLU A 11 8.16 23.00 8.81
C GLU A 11 7.17 22.80 7.66
N GLN A 12 7.68 22.64 6.45
CA GLN A 12 6.84 22.49 5.27
C GLN A 12 6.18 21.12 5.33
N VAL A 13 4.84 21.09 5.42
CA VAL A 13 4.06 19.87 5.50
C VAL A 13 3.95 19.25 4.10
N ALA A 14 4.40 18.01 3.95
CA ALA A 14 4.28 17.24 2.72
C ALA A 14 2.97 16.45 2.65
N ILE A 15 2.51 15.92 3.80
CA ILE A 15 1.25 15.19 3.92
C ILE A 15 0.53 15.67 5.16
N ASP A 16 -0.73 16.10 5.03
CA ASP A 16 -1.62 16.44 6.14
C ASP A 16 -2.87 15.55 6.08
N VAL A 17 -3.11 14.78 7.13
CA VAL A 17 -4.24 13.89 7.26
C VAL A 17 -5.03 14.25 8.49
N ALA A 18 -6.29 14.65 8.30
CA ALA A 18 -7.20 15.04 9.39
C ALA A 18 -8.47 14.19 9.37
N ASP A 19 -8.72 13.49 10.49
CA ASP A 19 -9.91 12.69 10.78
C ASP A 19 -10.28 11.69 9.66
N LEU A 20 -9.25 11.12 9.01
CA LEU A 20 -9.43 10.22 7.88
C LEU A 20 -10.21 8.97 8.27
N GLY A 21 -11.27 8.70 7.53
CA GLY A 21 -12.05 7.48 7.58
C GLY A 21 -12.24 6.86 6.20
N VAL A 22 -12.09 5.54 6.11
CA VAL A 22 -12.40 4.76 4.90
C VAL A 22 -13.34 3.62 5.24
N GLN A 23 -14.51 3.62 4.61
CA GLN A 23 -15.54 2.63 4.82
C GLN A 23 -15.77 1.81 3.56
N TYR A 24 -15.84 0.49 3.71
CA TYR A 24 -16.22 -0.43 2.65
C TYR A 24 -17.63 -0.99 2.88
N SER A 25 -18.44 -1.06 1.82
CA SER A 25 -19.72 -1.75 1.83
C SER A 25 -19.53 -3.22 1.48
N LEU A 26 -19.85 -4.10 2.42
CA LEU A 26 -19.81 -5.54 2.23
C LEU A 26 -21.19 -6.01 1.74
N LYS A 27 -21.34 -6.20 0.41
CA LYS A 27 -22.53 -6.82 -0.18
C LYS A 27 -22.36 -8.34 -0.15
N PHE A 28 -22.92 -9.00 0.86
CA PHE A 28 -22.96 -10.45 0.87
C PHE A 28 -23.94 -10.94 -0.20
N THR A 29 -23.42 -11.32 -1.38
CA THR A 29 -24.22 -11.96 -2.42
C THR A 29 -24.57 -13.37 -1.96
N ARG A 30 -25.71 -13.54 -1.28
CA ARG A 30 -26.27 -14.88 -1.10
C ARG A 30 -26.62 -15.40 -2.49
N LYS A 31 -25.93 -16.45 -2.95
CA LYS A 31 -26.35 -17.23 -4.12
C LYS A 31 -27.74 -17.81 -3.83
N THR A 32 -28.77 -17.06 -4.22
CA THR A 32 -30.15 -17.54 -4.16
C THR A 32 -30.32 -18.50 -5.35
N THR A 33 -30.56 -19.77 -5.11
CA THR A 33 -30.93 -20.74 -6.14
C THR A 33 -32.25 -20.26 -6.76
N VAL A 34 -32.36 -20.34 -8.09
CA VAL A 34 -33.50 -19.87 -8.91
C VAL A 34 -34.87 -20.36 -8.37
N ARG A 35 -34.89 -21.46 -7.64
CA ARG A 35 -36.10 -22.06 -7.03
C ARG A 35 -36.63 -21.28 -5.81
N GLN A 36 -35.84 -20.43 -5.14
CA GLN A 36 -36.25 -19.62 -3.99
C GLN A 36 -36.79 -18.23 -4.41
N SER A 37 -36.58 -17.83 -5.67
CA SER A 37 -36.98 -16.53 -6.19
C SER A 37 -38.51 -16.42 -6.44
N LEU A 38 -39.20 -17.54 -6.60
CA LEU A 38 -40.64 -17.55 -6.96
C LEU A 38 -41.59 -17.42 -5.75
N THR A 39 -41.14 -17.58 -4.54
CA THR A 39 -42.01 -17.56 -3.34
C THR A 39 -41.83 -16.36 -2.42
N ARG A 40 -40.88 -15.41 -2.75
CA ARG A 40 -40.62 -14.25 -1.91
C ARG A 40 -41.17 -12.95 -2.47
N ARG A 41 -42.45 -12.71 -2.20
CA ARG A 41 -43.14 -11.43 -2.44
C ARG A 41 -42.86 -10.37 -1.34
N PHE A 42 -41.86 -10.58 -0.51
CA PHE A 42 -41.39 -9.63 0.49
C PHE A 42 -39.90 -9.33 0.26
N ARG A 43 -39.64 -8.08 -0.14
CA ARG A 43 -38.33 -7.44 -0.17
C ARG A 43 -37.70 -7.55 1.22
N THR A 44 -36.77 -8.48 1.41
CA THR A 44 -35.80 -8.35 2.47
C THR A 44 -34.70 -7.49 1.90
N GLU A 45 -34.58 -6.26 2.36
CA GLU A 45 -33.42 -5.40 2.14
C GLU A 45 -32.21 -6.19 2.58
N GLY A 46 -31.28 -6.45 1.65
CA GLY A 46 -30.00 -7.05 1.99
C GLY A 46 -29.33 -6.14 2.99
N THR A 47 -29.04 -6.63 4.18
CA THR A 47 -28.31 -5.90 5.21
C THR A 47 -26.95 -5.56 4.63
N GLU A 48 -26.77 -4.32 4.17
CA GLU A 48 -25.46 -3.80 3.81
C GLU A 48 -24.69 -3.70 5.12
N SER A 49 -23.67 -4.51 5.25
CA SER A 49 -22.74 -4.41 6.36
C SER A 49 -21.62 -3.47 5.96
N HIS A 50 -21.44 -2.41 6.70
CA HIS A 50 -20.36 -1.46 6.50
C HIS A 50 -19.19 -1.82 7.41
N PHE A 51 -17.98 -1.78 6.86
CA PHE A 51 -16.74 -2.05 7.57
C PHE A 51 -15.81 -0.85 7.43
N TRP A 52 -15.37 -0.30 8.56
CA TRP A 52 -14.36 0.75 8.59
C TRP A 52 -12.97 0.13 8.50
N ALA A 53 -12.27 0.39 7.40
CA ALA A 53 -10.87 -0.02 7.23
C ALA A 53 -9.92 0.96 7.92
N LEU A 54 -10.30 2.25 7.94
CA LEU A 54 -9.63 3.34 8.66
C LEU A 54 -10.69 4.19 9.34
N ARG A 55 -10.39 4.70 10.54
CA ARG A 55 -11.29 5.55 11.28
C ARG A 55 -10.50 6.49 12.21
N ASP A 56 -10.88 7.77 12.18
CA ASP A 56 -10.32 8.82 13.05
C ASP A 56 -8.77 8.87 12.98
N VAL A 57 -8.20 8.73 11.76
CA VAL A 57 -6.76 8.73 11.54
C VAL A 57 -6.29 10.16 11.26
N THR A 58 -5.44 10.71 12.13
CA THR A 58 -4.90 12.09 12.03
C THR A 58 -3.40 12.06 12.24
N PHE A 59 -2.63 12.54 11.27
CA PHE A 59 -1.16 12.69 11.35
C PHE A 59 -0.64 13.64 10.28
N LYS A 60 0.61 14.07 10.45
CA LYS A 60 1.34 14.90 9.46
C LYS A 60 2.71 14.27 9.19
N VAL A 61 3.16 14.46 7.94
CA VAL A 61 4.53 14.17 7.52
C VAL A 61 5.09 15.47 6.96
N VAL A 62 6.22 15.93 7.47
CA VAL A 62 6.90 17.16 7.00
C VAL A 62 8.03 16.78 6.02
N HIS A 63 8.52 17.77 5.27
CA HIS A 63 9.68 17.56 4.41
C HIS A 63 10.89 17.12 5.25
N GLY A 64 11.62 16.13 4.78
CA GLY A 64 12.72 15.49 5.51
C GLY A 64 12.29 14.35 6.44
N GLU A 65 10.96 14.13 6.62
CA GLU A 65 10.48 12.98 7.40
C GLU A 65 10.36 11.71 6.55
N SER A 66 10.72 10.60 7.19
CA SER A 66 10.47 9.24 6.73
C SER A 66 9.61 8.52 7.77
N LEU A 67 8.32 8.33 7.44
CA LEU A 67 7.32 7.70 8.32
C LEU A 67 7.21 6.21 8.03
N GLY A 68 7.60 5.37 8.99
CA GLY A 68 7.34 3.92 8.95
C GLY A 68 5.97 3.59 9.52
N ILE A 69 5.10 2.92 8.74
CA ILE A 69 3.78 2.45 9.20
C ILE A 69 3.84 0.95 9.43
N ILE A 70 3.71 0.55 10.67
CA ILE A 70 3.72 -0.84 11.10
C ILE A 70 2.38 -1.26 11.69
N GLY A 71 2.16 -2.56 11.81
CA GLY A 71 0.93 -3.12 12.39
C GLY A 71 0.57 -4.48 11.80
N PRO A 72 -0.39 -5.19 12.40
CA PRO A 72 -0.79 -6.52 11.94
C PRO A 72 -1.45 -6.50 10.56
N ASN A 73 -1.59 -7.69 9.95
CA ASN A 73 -2.36 -7.83 8.71
C ASN A 73 -3.82 -7.43 8.95
N GLY A 74 -4.40 -6.69 8.01
CA GLY A 74 -5.76 -6.14 8.14
C GLY A 74 -5.86 -4.91 9.05
N ALA A 75 -4.74 -4.29 9.46
CA ALA A 75 -4.75 -3.06 10.25
C ALA A 75 -5.22 -1.82 9.49
N GLY A 76 -5.25 -1.86 8.14
CA GLY A 76 -5.60 -0.72 7.29
C GLY A 76 -4.41 -0.09 6.55
N LYS A 77 -3.19 -0.62 6.71
CA LYS A 77 -1.95 -0.04 6.14
C LYS A 77 -2.01 0.18 4.63
N SER A 78 -2.37 -0.85 3.86
CA SER A 78 -2.48 -0.74 2.38
C SER A 78 -3.62 0.20 1.97
N THR A 79 -4.72 0.25 2.73
CA THR A 79 -5.80 1.22 2.51
C THR A 79 -5.31 2.64 2.71
N LEU A 80 -4.52 2.89 3.77
CA LEU A 80 -3.94 4.21 4.03
C LEU A 80 -3.01 4.64 2.89
N LEU A 81 -2.10 3.76 2.45
CA LEU A 81 -1.23 4.06 1.31
C LEU A 81 -2.02 4.36 0.03
N GLN A 82 -3.10 3.61 -0.24
CA GLN A 82 -3.97 3.85 -1.41
C GLN A 82 -4.68 5.20 -1.34
N VAL A 83 -5.05 5.65 -0.15
CA VAL A 83 -5.61 7.00 0.04
C VAL A 83 -4.54 8.07 -0.21
N LEU A 84 -3.33 7.92 0.35
CA LEU A 84 -2.22 8.85 0.14
C LEU A 84 -1.78 8.91 -1.34
N ALA A 85 -1.90 7.78 -2.06
CA ALA A 85 -1.64 7.70 -3.50
C ALA A 85 -2.79 8.27 -4.36
N GLY A 86 -3.90 8.74 -3.76
CA GLY A 86 -5.06 9.24 -4.49
C GLY A 86 -5.88 8.16 -5.20
N ILE A 87 -5.62 6.86 -4.92
CA ILE A 87 -6.33 5.72 -5.54
C ILE A 87 -7.72 5.54 -4.92
N ILE A 88 -7.84 5.80 -3.61
CA ILE A 88 -9.10 5.70 -2.86
C ILE A 88 -9.46 7.06 -2.31
N THR A 89 -10.70 7.49 -2.55
CA THR A 89 -11.25 8.68 -1.94
C THR A 89 -11.69 8.39 -0.50
N PRO A 90 -11.33 9.24 0.48
CA PRO A 90 -11.80 9.12 1.85
C PRO A 90 -13.32 9.10 1.96
N SER A 91 -13.87 8.30 2.89
CA SER A 91 -15.30 8.35 3.27
C SER A 91 -15.58 9.44 4.29
N ALA A 92 -14.57 9.88 5.04
CA ALA A 92 -14.62 10.97 6.02
C ALA A 92 -13.21 11.59 6.16
N GLY A 93 -13.17 12.83 6.65
CA GLY A 93 -11.92 13.58 6.85
C GLY A 93 -11.34 14.17 5.57
N VAL A 94 -10.13 14.69 5.68
CA VAL A 94 -9.41 15.37 4.59
C VAL A 94 -7.98 14.84 4.53
N VAL A 95 -7.47 14.70 3.31
CA VAL A 95 -6.07 14.36 3.03
C VAL A 95 -5.52 15.38 2.04
N GLU A 96 -4.50 16.09 2.44
CA GLU A 96 -3.78 17.04 1.60
C GLU A 96 -2.35 16.52 1.39
N VAL A 97 -1.91 16.55 0.14
CA VAL A 97 -0.59 16.05 -0.27
C VAL A 97 0.04 17.11 -1.15
N ASP A 98 1.19 17.65 -0.72
CA ASP A 98 1.92 18.72 -1.41
C ASP A 98 3.11 18.17 -2.18
N GLY A 99 2.93 17.99 -3.49
CA GLY A 99 3.96 17.49 -4.39
C GLY A 99 3.57 16.24 -5.19
N HIS A 100 4.50 15.79 -6.02
CA HIS A 100 4.33 14.64 -6.87
C HIS A 100 4.55 13.35 -6.06
N VAL A 101 3.50 12.50 -6.00
CA VAL A 101 3.54 11.20 -5.31
C VAL A 101 3.96 10.11 -6.27
N SER A 102 5.03 9.39 -5.95
CA SER A 102 5.32 8.10 -6.58
C SER A 102 5.00 6.96 -5.64
N SER A 103 4.25 5.99 -6.14
CA SER A 103 3.82 4.83 -5.37
C SER A 103 4.26 3.54 -6.06
N LEU A 104 4.95 2.68 -5.32
CA LEU A 104 5.31 1.33 -5.80
C LEU A 104 4.22 0.28 -5.51
N LEU A 105 3.02 0.72 -5.06
CA LEU A 105 1.90 -0.15 -4.67
C LEU A 105 1.34 -1.01 -5.80
N SER A 106 1.35 -0.51 -7.01
CA SER A 106 0.61 -1.10 -8.13
C SER A 106 1.49 -1.23 -9.36
N LEU A 107 2.59 -1.98 -9.23
CA LEU A 107 3.51 -2.21 -10.34
C LEU A 107 2.79 -2.83 -11.53
N GLY A 108 2.68 -2.08 -12.62
CA GLY A 108 1.99 -2.52 -13.84
C GLY A 108 0.47 -2.34 -13.83
N ALA A 109 -0.12 -1.60 -12.86
CA ALA A 109 -1.50 -1.16 -12.97
C ALA A 109 -1.68 -0.26 -14.18
N GLY A 110 -2.76 -0.48 -14.93
CA GLY A 110 -3.03 0.27 -16.15
C GLY A 110 -2.29 -0.24 -17.39
N PHE A 111 -1.55 -1.34 -17.30
CA PHE A 111 -0.96 -1.96 -18.49
C PHE A 111 -2.03 -2.50 -19.43
N ASP A 112 -1.89 -2.17 -20.72
CA ASP A 112 -2.67 -2.79 -21.79
C ASP A 112 -1.95 -4.05 -22.29
N GLY A 113 -2.61 -5.19 -22.16
CA GLY A 113 -2.05 -6.49 -22.54
C GLY A 113 -1.76 -6.65 -24.02
N ASP A 114 -2.42 -5.90 -24.89
CA ASP A 114 -2.26 -5.97 -26.33
C ASP A 114 -1.12 -5.08 -26.85
N LEU A 115 -0.68 -4.12 -26.05
CA LEU A 115 0.47 -3.27 -26.33
C LEU A 115 1.79 -3.93 -25.90
N SER A 116 2.87 -3.58 -26.58
CA SER A 116 4.24 -3.95 -26.22
C SER A 116 4.69 -3.30 -24.90
N GLY A 117 5.79 -3.78 -24.34
CA GLY A 117 6.38 -3.15 -23.14
C GLY A 117 6.76 -1.70 -23.39
N ARG A 118 7.32 -1.39 -24.56
CA ARG A 118 7.70 -0.03 -24.95
C ARG A 118 6.50 0.91 -25.08
N GLU A 119 5.40 0.42 -25.66
CA GLU A 119 4.16 1.19 -25.74
C GLU A 119 3.52 1.38 -24.37
N ASN A 120 3.60 0.38 -23.50
CA ASN A 120 3.12 0.51 -22.12
C ASN A 120 3.95 1.50 -21.27
N ILE A 121 5.26 1.66 -21.54
CA ILE A 121 6.06 2.75 -20.95
C ILE A 121 5.46 4.11 -21.32
N ARG A 122 5.14 4.33 -22.60
CA ARG A 122 4.52 5.59 -23.07
C ARG A 122 3.15 5.81 -22.47
N LEU A 123 2.33 4.76 -22.43
CA LEU A 123 0.99 4.79 -21.83
C LEU A 123 1.05 5.16 -20.34
N ALA A 124 1.95 4.53 -19.60
CA ALA A 124 2.16 4.83 -18.19
C ALA A 124 2.65 6.26 -17.97
N GLY A 125 3.59 6.74 -18.78
CA GLY A 125 4.06 8.12 -18.74
C GLY A 125 2.91 9.13 -18.95
N ALA A 126 2.00 8.85 -19.90
CA ALA A 126 0.83 9.68 -20.14
C ALA A 126 -0.14 9.67 -18.92
N PHE A 127 -0.37 8.52 -18.28
CA PHE A 127 -1.17 8.45 -17.04
C PHE A 127 -0.52 9.19 -15.86
N MET A 128 0.81 9.25 -15.82
CA MET A 128 1.56 10.04 -14.83
C MET A 128 1.57 11.54 -15.14
N GLY A 129 0.97 11.97 -16.27
CA GLY A 129 0.94 13.37 -16.70
C GLY A 129 2.29 13.88 -17.22
N LEU A 130 3.22 12.98 -17.56
CA LEU A 130 4.52 13.37 -18.09
C LEU A 130 4.42 13.82 -19.55
N ASP A 131 5.20 14.85 -19.90
CA ASP A 131 5.35 15.23 -21.30
C ASP A 131 5.98 14.11 -22.12
N HIS A 132 5.52 13.94 -23.35
CA HIS A 132 6.01 12.89 -24.27
C HIS A 132 7.53 12.96 -24.46
N THR A 133 8.10 14.15 -24.54
CA THR A 133 9.55 14.34 -24.70
C THR A 133 10.33 13.82 -23.49
N VAL A 134 9.79 13.99 -22.29
CA VAL A 134 10.37 13.47 -21.04
C VAL A 134 10.31 11.95 -21.02
N VAL A 135 9.19 11.36 -21.46
CA VAL A 135 9.02 9.90 -21.52
C VAL A 135 10.01 9.30 -22.51
N GLU A 136 10.11 9.86 -23.74
CA GLU A 136 11.05 9.37 -24.75
C GLU A 136 12.52 9.49 -24.33
N ALA A 137 12.87 10.56 -23.61
CA ALA A 137 14.22 10.73 -23.09
C ALA A 137 14.57 9.68 -22.01
N ARG A 138 13.61 9.26 -21.19
CA ARG A 138 13.80 8.27 -20.12
C ARG A 138 13.60 6.82 -20.57
N LEU A 139 12.93 6.60 -21.69
CA LEU A 139 12.57 5.29 -22.20
C LEU A 139 13.77 4.33 -22.34
N PRO A 140 14.93 4.73 -22.90
CA PRO A 140 16.09 3.83 -22.97
C PRO A 140 16.53 3.31 -21.59
N GLY A 141 16.59 4.17 -20.59
CA GLY A 141 16.95 3.78 -19.21
C GLY A 141 15.93 2.83 -18.57
N MET A 142 14.62 3.05 -18.79
CA MET A 142 13.58 2.14 -18.31
C MET A 142 13.69 0.76 -18.94
N VAL A 143 13.97 0.70 -20.26
CA VAL A 143 14.16 -0.55 -21.02
C VAL A 143 15.38 -1.31 -20.48
N GLU A 144 16.51 -0.62 -20.30
CA GLU A 144 17.73 -1.19 -19.75
C GLU A 144 17.53 -1.68 -18.30
N PHE A 145 16.81 -0.89 -17.48
CA PHE A 145 16.53 -1.29 -16.12
C PHE A 145 15.64 -2.52 -16.07
N ALA A 146 14.57 -2.58 -16.86
CA ALA A 146 13.65 -3.72 -16.92
C ALA A 146 14.33 -5.02 -17.36
N ASP A 147 15.39 -4.90 -18.21
CA ASP A 147 16.22 -6.02 -18.69
C ASP A 147 15.37 -7.16 -19.26
N LEU A 148 14.47 -6.85 -20.20
CA LEU A 148 13.55 -7.80 -20.83
C LEU A 148 14.04 -8.29 -22.19
N GLY A 149 15.19 -7.80 -22.66
CA GLY A 149 15.76 -8.13 -23.96
C GLY A 149 14.76 -7.86 -25.11
N GLN A 150 14.65 -8.80 -26.04
CA GLN A 150 13.73 -8.68 -27.17
C GLN A 150 12.24 -8.67 -26.80
N PHE A 151 11.89 -9.13 -25.60
CA PHE A 151 10.48 -9.14 -25.15
C PHE A 151 9.92 -7.73 -24.96
N ILE A 152 10.76 -6.69 -24.85
CA ILE A 152 10.27 -5.31 -24.69
C ILE A 152 9.36 -4.87 -25.84
N ASP A 153 9.52 -5.44 -27.03
CA ASP A 153 8.73 -5.15 -28.21
C ASP A 153 7.59 -6.17 -28.44
N ALA A 154 7.43 -7.16 -27.53
CA ALA A 154 6.32 -8.11 -27.56
C ALA A 154 5.13 -7.63 -26.70
N PRO A 155 3.87 -8.04 -27.02
CA PRO A 155 2.69 -7.71 -26.22
C PRO A 155 2.78 -8.21 -24.77
N ILE A 156 2.41 -7.36 -23.80
CA ILE A 156 2.52 -7.67 -22.35
C ILE A 156 1.72 -8.91 -21.94
N LYS A 157 0.64 -9.26 -22.65
CA LYS A 157 -0.11 -10.50 -22.39
C LYS A 157 0.76 -11.77 -22.49
N THR A 158 1.89 -11.69 -23.18
CA THR A 158 2.87 -12.80 -23.30
C THR A 158 3.88 -12.83 -22.15
N TYR A 159 3.91 -11.80 -21.28
CA TYR A 159 4.89 -11.69 -20.22
C TYR A 159 4.53 -12.58 -19.03
N SER A 160 5.57 -13.12 -18.38
CA SER A 160 5.44 -13.72 -17.05
C SER A 160 5.08 -12.63 -16.02
N SER A 161 4.62 -13.05 -14.84
CA SER A 161 4.38 -12.12 -13.72
C SER A 161 5.65 -11.35 -13.33
N GLY A 162 6.81 -12.03 -13.33
CA GLY A 162 8.10 -11.41 -13.07
C GLY A 162 8.48 -10.35 -14.11
N MET A 163 8.29 -10.62 -15.39
CA MET A 163 8.56 -9.64 -16.47
C MET A 163 7.67 -8.40 -16.32
N ARG A 164 6.39 -8.58 -16.02
CA ARG A 164 5.47 -7.46 -15.74
C ARG A 164 5.89 -6.64 -14.53
N ALA A 165 6.30 -7.30 -13.45
CA ALA A 165 6.79 -6.63 -12.26
C ALA A 165 8.08 -5.84 -12.54
N ARG A 166 9.04 -6.39 -13.31
CA ARG A 166 10.28 -5.72 -13.71
C ARG A 166 9.99 -4.46 -14.53
N LEU A 167 9.10 -4.54 -15.52
CA LEU A 167 8.68 -3.39 -16.31
C LEU A 167 7.97 -2.34 -15.47
N GLY A 168 7.01 -2.74 -14.64
CA GLY A 168 6.28 -1.85 -13.75
C GLY A 168 7.20 -1.12 -12.77
N PHE A 169 8.18 -1.84 -12.21
CA PHE A 169 9.18 -1.25 -11.32
C PHE A 169 10.07 -0.24 -12.06
N ALA A 170 10.56 -0.57 -13.26
CA ALA A 170 11.37 0.33 -14.07
C ALA A 170 10.64 1.65 -14.37
N ILE A 171 9.34 1.58 -14.67
CA ILE A 171 8.49 2.74 -14.91
C ILE A 171 8.31 3.55 -13.63
N ALA A 172 7.86 2.90 -12.55
CA ALA A 172 7.53 3.57 -11.29
C ALA A 172 8.74 4.28 -10.65
N THR A 173 9.96 3.77 -10.90
CA THR A 173 11.20 4.34 -10.36
C THR A 173 11.92 5.26 -11.33
N SER A 174 11.36 5.54 -12.51
CA SER A 174 11.96 6.43 -13.52
C SER A 174 11.77 7.91 -13.23
N VAL A 175 10.82 8.25 -12.35
CA VAL A 175 10.51 9.62 -11.95
C VAL A 175 10.98 9.84 -10.52
N GLU A 176 11.62 10.98 -10.29
CA GLU A 176 12.01 11.43 -8.94
C GLU A 176 10.76 12.01 -8.26
N PRO A 177 10.27 11.41 -7.18
CA PRO A 177 9.10 11.89 -6.47
C PRO A 177 9.44 12.97 -5.44
N ASP A 178 8.48 13.88 -5.18
CA ASP A 178 8.52 14.67 -3.96
C ASP A 178 8.18 13.80 -2.75
N ILE A 179 7.19 12.92 -2.90
CA ILE A 179 6.72 12.00 -1.86
C ILE A 179 6.80 10.55 -2.38
N LEU A 180 7.54 9.72 -1.66
CA LEU A 180 7.72 8.31 -1.99
C LEU A 180 6.89 7.42 -1.09
N LEU A 181 5.94 6.68 -1.68
CA LEU A 181 5.14 5.67 -0.98
C LEU A 181 5.66 4.27 -1.29
N LEU A 182 6.14 3.58 -0.25
CA LEU A 182 6.70 2.24 -0.33
C LEU A 182 5.80 1.24 0.39
N ASP A 183 5.43 0.16 -0.30
CA ASP A 183 4.83 -1.03 0.32
C ASP A 183 5.83 -2.18 0.25
N GLU A 184 5.55 -3.25 0.94
CA GLU A 184 6.29 -4.51 1.05
C GLU A 184 6.78 -5.12 -0.29
N VAL A 185 6.45 -4.52 -1.42
CA VAL A 185 6.65 -5.03 -2.80
C VAL A 185 8.13 -5.14 -3.23
N LEU A 186 9.10 -4.76 -2.40
CA LEU A 186 10.54 -4.86 -2.72
C LEU A 186 11.06 -6.29 -2.90
N SER A 187 10.21 -7.30 -2.66
CA SER A 187 10.57 -8.72 -2.75
C SER A 187 10.27 -9.37 -4.12
N THR A 188 9.86 -8.61 -5.14
CA THR A 188 9.48 -9.15 -6.45
C THR A 188 10.68 -9.36 -7.37
N GLY A 189 10.67 -10.47 -8.13
CA GLY A 189 11.71 -10.81 -9.09
C GLY A 189 12.74 -11.84 -8.59
N ASP A 190 13.71 -12.15 -9.44
CA ASP A 190 14.86 -13.00 -9.08
C ASP A 190 15.88 -12.26 -8.18
N ALA A 191 16.87 -12.98 -7.67
CA ALA A 191 17.84 -12.43 -6.72
C ALA A 191 18.61 -11.21 -7.28
N ALA A 192 19.01 -11.25 -8.56
CA ALA A 192 19.75 -10.18 -9.19
C ALA A 192 18.90 -8.92 -9.37
N PHE A 193 17.64 -9.08 -9.78
CA PHE A 193 16.72 -7.97 -9.92
C PHE A 193 16.34 -7.35 -8.56
N ARG A 194 16.23 -8.17 -7.50
CA ARG A 194 15.98 -7.67 -6.13
C ARG A 194 17.09 -6.76 -5.65
N GLU A 195 18.36 -7.12 -5.85
CA GLU A 195 19.50 -6.27 -5.47
C GLU A 195 19.49 -4.95 -6.27
N LYS A 196 19.27 -5.02 -7.59
CA LYS A 196 19.17 -3.84 -8.45
C LYS A 196 18.00 -2.93 -8.03
N SER A 197 16.84 -3.51 -7.72
CA SER A 197 15.66 -2.78 -7.26
C SER A 197 15.87 -2.14 -5.90
N LYS A 198 16.50 -2.86 -4.97
CA LYS A 198 16.86 -2.33 -3.65
C LYS A 198 17.78 -1.12 -3.77
N ALA A 199 18.83 -1.22 -4.57
CA ALA A 199 19.75 -0.10 -4.81
C ALA A 199 18.99 1.13 -5.35
N ARG A 200 18.10 0.95 -6.34
CA ARG A 200 17.31 2.04 -6.92
C ARG A 200 16.35 2.67 -5.90
N VAL A 201 15.70 1.86 -5.06
CA VAL A 201 14.82 2.40 -4.00
C VAL A 201 15.62 3.21 -2.99
N LEU A 202 16.83 2.77 -2.61
CA LEU A 202 17.69 3.52 -1.70
C LEU A 202 18.16 4.87 -2.29
N GLU A 203 18.32 4.96 -3.61
CA GLU A 203 18.56 6.24 -4.29
C GLU A 203 17.33 7.15 -4.15
N LEU A 204 16.13 6.65 -4.50
CA LEU A 204 14.89 7.42 -4.39
C LEU A 204 14.59 7.86 -2.94
N VAL A 205 14.91 7.03 -1.95
CA VAL A 205 14.79 7.35 -0.52
C VAL A 205 15.68 8.54 -0.14
N ARG A 206 16.84 8.70 -0.76
CA ARG A 206 17.74 9.84 -0.50
C ARG A 206 17.31 11.13 -1.20
N GLU A 207 16.58 11.02 -2.30
CA GLU A 207 16.16 12.13 -3.14
C GLU A 207 14.78 12.67 -2.77
N ALA A 208 13.89 11.81 -2.25
CA ALA A 208 12.53 12.18 -1.89
C ALA A 208 12.49 13.19 -0.72
N LYS A 209 11.58 14.17 -0.82
CA LYS A 209 11.34 15.16 0.24
C LYS A 209 10.61 14.58 1.43
N ALA A 210 9.75 13.59 1.23
CA ALA A 210 9.07 12.85 2.29
C ALA A 210 8.86 11.38 1.87
N ILE A 211 8.85 10.49 2.86
CA ILE A 211 8.73 9.05 2.62
C ILE A 211 7.66 8.48 3.55
N VAL A 212 6.80 7.61 3.00
CA VAL A 212 5.92 6.76 3.79
C VAL A 212 6.21 5.30 3.42
N LEU A 213 6.71 4.56 4.39
CA LEU A 213 7.09 3.15 4.26
C LEU A 213 6.12 2.26 5.03
N VAL A 214 5.42 1.37 4.35
CA VAL A 214 4.67 0.28 4.99
C VAL A 214 5.45 -1.01 4.87
N THR A 215 5.78 -1.61 5.99
CA THR A 215 6.52 -2.87 6.02
C THR A 215 6.23 -3.67 7.27
N HIS A 216 6.48 -4.99 7.21
CA HIS A 216 6.55 -5.86 8.37
C HIS A 216 8.01 -6.10 8.82
N ASP A 217 8.99 -5.59 8.10
CA ASP A 217 10.39 -5.66 8.47
C ASP A 217 10.76 -4.49 9.37
N MET A 218 10.83 -4.78 10.68
CA MET A 218 11.14 -3.77 11.70
C MET A 218 12.57 -3.22 11.57
N ALA A 219 13.49 -3.97 10.97
CA ALA A 219 14.84 -3.50 10.75
C ALA A 219 14.87 -2.35 9.73
N TRP A 220 14.07 -2.45 8.67
CA TRP A 220 13.91 -1.36 7.71
C TRP A 220 13.33 -0.10 8.35
N VAL A 221 12.36 -0.25 9.26
CA VAL A 221 11.77 0.90 9.96
C VAL A 221 12.81 1.58 10.83
N SER A 222 13.59 0.84 11.61
CA SER A 222 14.64 1.41 12.48
C SER A 222 15.82 2.00 11.69
N GLU A 223 16.11 1.47 10.48
CA GLU A 223 17.26 1.91 9.67
C GLU A 223 16.94 3.12 8.79
N TYR A 224 15.73 3.16 8.18
CA TYR A 224 15.40 4.15 7.14
C TYR A 224 14.32 5.16 7.55
N CYS A 225 13.66 4.98 8.69
CA CYS A 225 12.63 5.91 9.14
C CYS A 225 13.12 6.73 10.35
N ASN A 226 12.78 8.02 10.38
CA ASN A 226 13.00 8.88 11.54
C ASN A 226 11.77 9.02 12.44
N LYS A 227 10.61 8.54 11.95
CA LYS A 227 9.34 8.49 12.67
C LYS A 227 8.61 7.18 12.35
N ALA A 228 7.88 6.63 13.30
CA ALA A 228 7.06 5.46 13.08
C ALA A 228 5.64 5.63 13.63
N MET A 229 4.70 4.88 13.06
CA MET A 229 3.31 4.84 13.45
C MET A 229 2.82 3.39 13.52
N LEU A 230 2.22 3.01 14.64
CA LEU A 230 1.54 1.73 14.81
C LEU A 230 0.06 1.87 14.47
N LEU A 231 -0.39 1.15 13.45
CA LEU A 231 -1.78 1.08 13.03
C LEU A 231 -2.38 -0.28 13.46
N GLU A 232 -3.52 -0.27 14.16
CA GLU A 232 -4.27 -1.46 14.54
C GLU A 232 -5.77 -1.25 14.36
N LYS A 233 -6.44 -2.18 13.69
CA LYS A 233 -7.90 -2.15 13.45
C LYS A 233 -8.41 -0.81 12.91
N GLY A 234 -7.64 -0.20 12.04
CA GLY A 234 -7.99 1.08 11.40
C GLY A 234 -7.71 2.34 12.22
N HIS A 235 -7.10 2.23 13.39
CA HIS A 235 -6.78 3.38 14.26
C HIS A 235 -5.28 3.48 14.51
N ILE A 236 -4.80 4.71 14.73
CA ILE A 236 -3.44 4.96 15.21
C ILE A 236 -3.37 4.60 16.71
N VAL A 237 -2.45 3.72 17.07
CA VAL A 237 -2.22 3.29 18.46
C VAL A 237 -1.04 4.03 19.08
N ALA A 238 0.01 4.25 18.30
CA ALA A 238 1.21 4.97 18.73
C ALA A 238 1.87 5.69 17.55
N VAL A 239 2.48 6.83 17.84
CA VAL A 239 3.36 7.57 16.91
C VAL A 239 4.56 8.04 17.72
N GLY A 240 5.76 7.88 17.17
CA GLY A 240 6.99 8.29 17.88
C GLY A 240 8.25 7.85 17.16
N SER A 241 9.33 7.68 17.93
CA SER A 241 10.58 7.14 17.39
C SER A 241 10.36 5.71 16.89
N PRO A 242 11.09 5.26 15.85
CA PRO A 242 11.00 3.91 15.34
C PRO A 242 11.15 2.84 16.42
N ASP A 243 12.14 2.98 17.30
CA ASP A 243 12.44 1.98 18.32
C ASP A 243 11.33 1.86 19.37
N ASP A 244 10.74 2.99 19.82
CA ASP A 244 9.63 3.00 20.76
C ASP A 244 8.39 2.32 20.17
N VAL A 245 8.04 2.68 18.94
CA VAL A 245 6.85 2.15 18.26
C VAL A 245 7.02 0.67 17.93
N VAL A 246 8.22 0.23 17.54
CA VAL A 246 8.56 -1.19 17.33
C VAL A 246 8.47 -1.96 18.65
N ALA A 247 8.91 -1.40 19.76
CA ALA A 247 8.78 -2.03 21.09
C ALA A 247 7.30 -2.24 21.47
N ILE A 248 6.46 -1.22 21.31
CA ILE A 248 5.01 -1.30 21.56
C ILE A 248 4.37 -2.37 20.64
N HIS A 249 4.74 -2.40 19.36
CA HIS A 249 4.24 -3.41 18.41
C HIS A 249 4.59 -4.84 18.85
N ARG A 250 5.83 -5.06 19.31
CA ARG A 250 6.27 -6.39 19.83
C ARG A 250 5.46 -6.81 21.05
N GLU A 251 5.23 -5.90 21.99
CA GLU A 251 4.43 -6.17 23.19
C GLU A 251 2.98 -6.55 22.83
N HIS A 252 2.32 -5.75 21.98
CA HIS A 252 0.97 -6.03 21.49
C HIS A 252 0.89 -7.36 20.73
N SER A 253 1.92 -7.69 19.95
CA SER A 253 1.99 -8.95 19.20
C SER A 253 2.14 -10.15 20.13
N ALA A 254 2.96 -10.04 21.17
CA ALA A 254 3.14 -11.07 22.18
C ALA A 254 1.84 -11.30 22.98
N ARG A 255 1.17 -10.22 23.38
CA ARG A 255 -0.12 -10.30 24.07
C ARG A 255 -1.19 -10.98 23.22
N ARG A 256 -1.36 -10.58 21.95
CA ARG A 256 -2.30 -11.23 21.02
C ARG A 256 -2.00 -12.71 20.81
N LYS A 257 -0.71 -13.10 20.78
CA LYS A 257 -0.31 -14.50 20.69
C LYS A 257 -0.73 -15.27 21.95
N ALA A 258 -0.44 -14.74 23.13
CA ALA A 258 -0.81 -15.37 24.40
C ALA A 258 -2.34 -15.52 24.54
N GLU A 259 -3.12 -14.51 24.16
CA GLU A 259 -4.59 -14.56 24.16
C GLU A 259 -5.14 -15.64 23.21
N ARG A 260 -4.55 -15.80 22.02
CA ARG A 260 -4.93 -16.85 21.05
C ARG A 260 -4.58 -18.24 21.55
N ASP A 261 -3.40 -18.41 22.11
CA ASP A 261 -2.93 -19.68 22.68
C ASP A 261 -3.82 -20.09 23.86
N ALA A 262 -4.19 -19.15 24.72
CA ALA A 262 -5.12 -19.36 25.84
C ALA A 262 -6.56 -19.69 25.39
N ALA A 263 -7.00 -19.15 24.25
CA ALA A 263 -8.32 -19.44 23.66
C ALA A 263 -8.36 -20.75 22.86
N GLY A 264 -7.25 -21.48 22.75
CA GLY A 264 -7.17 -22.76 22.00
C GLY A 264 -7.38 -22.60 20.47
N ILE A 265 -7.21 -21.38 19.94
CA ILE A 265 -7.38 -21.09 18.51
C ILE A 265 -6.10 -21.48 17.79
N MET A 266 -6.11 -22.62 17.08
CA MET A 266 -4.99 -23.02 16.24
C MET A 266 -4.68 -21.94 15.19
N PRO A 267 -3.39 -21.65 14.91
CA PRO A 267 -3.02 -20.74 13.83
C PRO A 267 -3.51 -21.29 12.50
N LEU A 268 -4.21 -20.47 11.72
CA LEU A 268 -4.48 -20.78 10.32
C LEU A 268 -3.12 -20.87 9.61
N GLY A 269 -2.79 -22.06 9.08
CA GLY A 269 -1.56 -22.27 8.34
C GLY A 269 -1.44 -21.31 7.16
N PRO A 270 -0.22 -21.02 6.67
CA PRO A 270 -0.03 -20.14 5.51
C PRO A 270 -0.71 -20.79 4.28
N GLY A 271 -1.79 -20.18 3.80
CA GLY A 271 -2.31 -20.46 2.47
C GLY A 271 -3.67 -21.12 2.34
N THR A 272 -4.67 -20.82 3.17
CA THR A 272 -6.06 -21.14 2.80
C THR A 272 -6.96 -19.94 3.07
N GLY A 273 -7.08 -19.08 2.06
CA GLY A 273 -8.04 -17.97 2.05
C GLY A 273 -9.48 -18.46 1.80
N GLY A 274 -10.05 -19.21 2.76
CA GLY A 274 -11.47 -19.56 2.78
C GLY A 274 -12.12 -18.96 4.03
N PRO A 275 -13.42 -18.57 3.96
CA PRO A 275 -14.12 -18.06 5.13
C PRO A 275 -14.22 -19.13 6.22
N PRO A 276 -14.25 -18.76 7.53
CA PRO A 276 -14.30 -19.69 8.64
C PRO A 276 -15.57 -20.54 8.55
N VAL A 277 -15.39 -21.88 8.57
CA VAL A 277 -16.49 -22.85 8.66
C VAL A 277 -16.98 -22.83 10.10
N LEU A 278 -18.20 -22.34 10.31
CA LEU A 278 -18.87 -22.43 11.60
C LEU A 278 -19.18 -23.90 11.93
N PRO A 279 -18.97 -24.39 13.15
CA PRO A 279 -19.32 -25.76 13.51
C PRO A 279 -20.83 -25.95 13.41
N HIS A 280 -21.23 -27.00 12.70
CA HIS A 280 -22.63 -27.42 12.62
C HIS A 280 -23.14 -27.83 13.99
N ALA A 281 -24.18 -27.17 14.47
CA ALA A 281 -24.92 -27.61 15.65
C ALA A 281 -25.50 -29.01 15.38
N THR A 282 -25.01 -29.97 16.13
CA THR A 282 -25.52 -31.37 16.12
C THR A 282 -26.93 -31.35 16.67
N SER A 283 -27.92 -31.51 15.82
CA SER A 283 -29.32 -31.71 16.20
C SER A 283 -29.43 -33.08 16.85
N ALA A 284 -29.56 -33.12 18.17
CA ALA A 284 -30.01 -34.34 18.88
C ALA A 284 -31.50 -34.52 18.58
N ARG A 285 -31.79 -35.60 17.81
CA ARG A 285 -33.17 -36.12 17.72
C ARG A 285 -33.43 -36.99 18.97
N ARG A 286 -34.48 -36.66 19.65
CA ARG A 286 -35.38 -37.61 20.35
C ARG A 286 -36.77 -37.44 19.78
#